data_92ab9c06382ada3859da0ebd005226df
#
_entry.id   92ab9c06382ada3859da0ebd005226df
#
_cell.length_a   1.000
_cell.length_b   1.000
_cell.length_c   1.000
_cell.angle_alpha   90.00
_cell.angle_beta   90.00
_cell.angle_gamma   90.00
#
_symmetry.space_group_name_H-M   'P 1'
#
loop_
_entity.id
_entity.type
_entity.pdbx_description
1 polymer ?
#
loop_
_entity_poly.entity_id
_entity_poly.type
_entity_poly.pdbx_seq_one_letter_code
_entity_poly.pdbx_strand_id
1 'polypeptide(L)'
;MDTKDRWNEVKQQLEGESLTLSPKMSATLRYMGNGFLFILARYKFALKMMANRKNLKVLDLGCNDGLGDLMILQNCHCDQVVGIDFDEDAIRWANDNLKQEGLAFIQGDFMGVDVFPQEGDCVVSLDVIEHIPVEQEDMYFQTVCRNLRDDGFAVIGTPNVTMVPYSSPWNKIAHINNYDQKRLYDAMSRYFENVFIFGMNDEVLHTGMYPMACYIMALGCGKKKRTGGKHG
;
A
#
# COMPACT_ATOMS: atom_id res chain seq x y z
N MET A 1 -44.87 1.39 -6.17
CA MET A 1 -43.91 0.64 -5.34
C MET A 1 -43.51 1.50 -4.16
N ASP A 2 -43.74 1.04 -2.96
CA ASP A 2 -43.37 1.79 -1.77
C ASP A 2 -41.84 1.69 -1.47
N THR A 3 -41.37 2.43 -0.48
CA THR A 3 -39.95 2.45 -0.11
C THR A 3 -39.46 1.08 0.37
N LYS A 4 -40.28 0.30 1.05
CA LYS A 4 -39.99 -1.03 1.55
C LYS A 4 -39.80 -2.03 0.41
N ASP A 5 -40.68 -1.95 -0.61
CA ASP A 5 -40.61 -2.82 -1.78
C ASP A 5 -39.32 -2.58 -2.57
N ARG A 6 -38.96 -1.30 -2.82
CA ARG A 6 -37.71 -0.92 -3.48
C ARG A 6 -36.49 -1.43 -2.71
N TRP A 7 -36.51 -1.31 -1.38
CA TRP A 7 -35.40 -1.78 -0.55
C TRP A 7 -35.28 -3.32 -0.54
N ASN A 8 -36.39 -4.03 -0.61
CA ASN A 8 -36.39 -5.48 -0.71
C ASN A 8 -35.80 -5.96 -2.05
N GLU A 9 -36.07 -5.28 -3.16
CA GLU A 9 -35.44 -5.56 -4.46
C GLU A 9 -33.91 -5.36 -4.38
N VAL A 10 -33.44 -4.26 -3.77
CA VAL A 10 -32.00 -4.03 -3.56
C VAL A 10 -31.37 -5.14 -2.73
N LYS A 11 -32.02 -5.56 -1.63
CA LYS A 11 -31.50 -6.65 -0.79
C LYS A 11 -31.38 -7.97 -1.55
N GLN A 12 -32.35 -8.30 -2.41
CA GLN A 12 -32.29 -9.51 -3.23
C GLN A 12 -31.11 -9.51 -4.20
N GLN A 13 -30.74 -8.33 -4.74
CA GLN A 13 -29.55 -8.20 -5.60
C GLN A 13 -28.23 -8.35 -4.83
N LEU A 14 -28.23 -8.13 -3.51
CA LEU A 14 -27.08 -8.26 -2.63
C LEU A 14 -27.02 -9.63 -1.94
N GLU A 15 -27.99 -10.51 -2.13
CA GLU A 15 -27.97 -11.87 -1.57
C GLU A 15 -26.76 -12.65 -2.11
N GLY A 16 -25.92 -13.15 -1.20
CA GLY A 16 -24.70 -13.87 -1.55
C GLY A 16 -23.44 -12.99 -1.59
N GLU A 17 -23.58 -11.66 -1.64
CA GLU A 17 -22.46 -10.74 -1.58
C GLU A 17 -22.06 -10.50 -0.12
N SER A 18 -21.02 -11.15 0.34
CA SER A 18 -20.47 -10.95 1.68
C SER A 18 -18.95 -10.93 1.68
N LEU A 19 -18.36 -10.03 2.45
CA LEU A 19 -16.94 -9.98 2.71
C LEU A 19 -16.69 -10.36 4.17
N THR A 20 -15.90 -11.41 4.37
CA THR A 20 -15.41 -11.77 5.70
C THR A 20 -14.12 -11.01 5.98
N LEU A 21 -14.04 -10.33 7.12
CA LEU A 21 -12.80 -9.69 7.57
C LEU A 21 -11.88 -10.73 8.21
N SER A 22 -10.57 -10.59 8.00
CA SER A 22 -9.58 -11.38 8.70
C SER A 22 -9.66 -11.19 10.22
N PRO A 23 -9.11 -12.11 11.01
CA PRO A 23 -8.99 -11.93 12.46
C PRO A 23 -8.28 -10.62 12.83
N LYS A 24 -7.23 -10.24 12.09
CA LYS A 24 -6.47 -9.00 12.31
C LYS A 24 -7.31 -7.76 11.99
N MET A 25 -7.98 -7.71 10.82
CA MET A 25 -8.87 -6.59 10.48
C MET A 25 -10.06 -6.49 11.41
N SER A 26 -10.62 -7.61 11.83
CA SER A 26 -11.69 -7.66 12.83
C SER A 26 -11.22 -7.10 14.17
N ALA A 27 -10.01 -7.42 14.62
CA ALA A 27 -9.41 -6.87 15.81
C ALA A 27 -9.10 -5.37 15.66
N THR A 28 -8.58 -4.95 14.51
CA THR A 28 -8.33 -3.54 14.19
C THR A 28 -9.62 -2.73 14.27
N LEU A 29 -10.68 -3.18 13.63
CA LEU A 29 -11.98 -2.53 13.67
C LEU A 29 -12.53 -2.45 15.11
N ARG A 30 -12.36 -3.50 15.89
CA ARG A 30 -12.92 -3.59 17.26
C ARG A 30 -12.13 -2.78 18.29
N TYR A 31 -10.80 -2.78 18.23
CA TYR A 31 -9.93 -2.30 19.31
C TYR A 31 -9.12 -1.05 18.98
N MET A 32 -8.91 -0.74 17.70
CA MET A 32 -8.11 0.41 17.27
C MET A 32 -8.96 1.62 16.84
N GLY A 33 -10.26 1.60 17.12
CA GLY A 33 -11.15 2.71 16.80
C GLY A 33 -11.09 3.09 15.32
N ASN A 34 -10.63 4.30 15.02
CA ASN A 34 -10.52 4.81 13.65
C ASN A 34 -9.39 4.18 12.82
N GLY A 35 -8.53 3.34 13.39
CA GLY A 35 -7.39 2.75 12.70
C GLY A 35 -7.76 1.99 11.43
N PHE A 36 -8.90 1.31 11.43
CA PHE A 36 -9.42 0.63 10.26
C PHE A 36 -9.76 1.62 9.11
N LEU A 37 -10.37 2.76 9.43
CA LEU A 37 -10.71 3.80 8.45
C LEU A 37 -9.43 4.42 7.85
N PHE A 38 -8.38 4.59 8.65
CA PHE A 38 -7.10 5.10 8.16
C PHE A 38 -6.45 4.16 7.15
N ILE A 39 -6.50 2.85 7.39
CA ILE A 39 -6.02 1.85 6.41
C ILE A 39 -6.77 2.01 5.09
N LEU A 40 -8.10 2.02 5.14
CA LEU A 40 -8.93 2.21 3.93
C LEU A 40 -8.63 3.53 3.22
N ALA A 41 -8.43 4.63 3.96
CA ALA A 41 -8.12 5.94 3.38
C ALA A 41 -6.76 5.97 2.68
N ARG A 42 -5.76 5.26 3.19
CA ARG A 42 -4.44 5.12 2.54
C ARG A 42 -4.55 4.36 1.22
N TYR A 43 -5.24 3.23 1.20
CA TYR A 43 -5.53 2.53 -0.06
C TYR A 43 -6.38 3.36 -1.02
N LYS A 44 -7.37 4.12 -0.51
CA LYS A 44 -8.16 5.05 -1.33
C LYS A 44 -7.27 6.09 -2.04
N PHE A 45 -6.18 6.57 -1.43
CA PHE A 45 -5.22 7.41 -2.11
C PHE A 45 -4.56 6.67 -3.28
N ALA A 46 -4.06 5.46 -3.07
CA ALA A 46 -3.46 4.64 -4.12
C ALA A 46 -4.44 4.41 -5.29
N LEU A 47 -5.71 4.09 -4.99
CA LEU A 47 -6.78 3.96 -5.99
C LEU A 47 -6.93 5.22 -6.86
N LYS A 48 -6.87 6.42 -6.24
CA LYS A 48 -6.97 7.68 -6.97
C LYS A 48 -5.78 7.93 -7.90
N MET A 49 -4.59 7.47 -7.55
CA MET A 49 -3.41 7.57 -8.43
C MET A 49 -3.51 6.63 -9.64
N MET A 50 -4.28 5.56 -9.54
CA MET A 50 -4.52 4.57 -10.59
C MET A 50 -5.76 4.86 -11.46
N ALA A 51 -6.68 5.73 -11.03
CA ALA A 51 -8.07 5.83 -11.51
C ALA A 51 -8.26 6.05 -13.02
N ASN A 52 -7.28 6.60 -13.72
CA ASN A 52 -7.38 6.88 -15.17
C ASN A 52 -6.59 5.90 -16.05
N ARG A 53 -6.03 4.86 -15.46
CA ARG A 53 -5.26 3.83 -16.17
C ARG A 53 -6.09 2.57 -16.33
N LYS A 54 -5.71 1.71 -17.29
CA LYS A 54 -6.38 0.43 -17.57
C LYS A 54 -5.34 -0.67 -17.72
N ASN A 55 -5.81 -1.89 -17.49
CA ASN A 55 -5.02 -3.10 -17.66
C ASN A 55 -3.75 -3.10 -16.78
N LEU A 56 -3.93 -2.64 -15.54
CA LEU A 56 -2.82 -2.42 -14.62
C LEU A 56 -2.30 -3.74 -14.04
N LYS A 57 -0.98 -3.86 -13.97
CA LYS A 57 -0.27 -4.82 -13.12
C LYS A 57 0.18 -4.10 -11.85
N VAL A 58 -0.38 -4.47 -10.73
CA VAL A 58 -0.11 -3.83 -9.42
C VAL A 58 0.55 -4.81 -8.47
N LEU A 59 1.63 -4.39 -7.83
CA LEU A 59 2.31 -5.13 -6.78
C LEU A 59 2.12 -4.39 -5.45
N ASP A 60 1.66 -5.08 -4.42
CA ASP A 60 1.59 -4.57 -3.05
C ASP A 60 2.65 -5.25 -2.18
N LEU A 61 3.63 -4.48 -1.71
CA LEU A 61 4.69 -4.96 -0.83
C LEU A 61 4.29 -4.74 0.63
N GLY A 62 4.11 -5.84 1.36
CA GLY A 62 3.57 -5.83 2.73
C GLY A 62 2.05 -5.77 2.75
N CYS A 63 1.40 -6.57 1.93
CA CYS A 63 -0.05 -6.57 1.72
C CYS A 63 -0.88 -7.05 2.91
N ASN A 64 -0.23 -7.64 3.94
CA ASN A 64 -0.89 -8.25 5.07
C ASN A 64 -1.94 -9.29 4.66
N ASP A 65 -3.20 -9.13 5.06
CA ASP A 65 -4.32 -10.03 4.75
C ASP A 65 -5.03 -9.75 3.42
N GLY A 66 -4.47 -8.91 2.57
CA GLY A 66 -4.92 -8.68 1.20
C GLY A 66 -6.17 -7.81 1.03
N LEU A 67 -6.70 -7.20 2.10
CA LEU A 67 -7.88 -6.32 1.97
C LEU A 67 -7.61 -5.14 1.03
N GLY A 68 -6.42 -4.56 1.10
CA GLY A 68 -6.00 -3.47 0.21
C GLY A 68 -5.95 -3.89 -1.25
N ASP A 69 -5.41 -5.08 -1.52
CA ASP A 69 -5.32 -5.66 -2.86
C ASP A 69 -6.70 -5.92 -3.46
N LEU A 70 -7.61 -6.45 -2.64
CA LEU A 70 -9.01 -6.62 -3.03
C LEU A 70 -9.66 -5.29 -3.40
N MET A 71 -9.43 -4.24 -2.59
CA MET A 71 -9.92 -2.89 -2.90
C MET A 71 -9.35 -2.36 -4.22
N ILE A 72 -8.07 -2.58 -4.48
CA ILE A 72 -7.42 -2.18 -5.74
C ILE A 72 -8.07 -2.89 -6.92
N LEU A 73 -8.18 -4.22 -6.86
CA LEU A 73 -8.75 -4.99 -7.95
C LEU A 73 -10.21 -4.60 -8.26
N GLN A 74 -11.02 -4.39 -7.24
CA GLN A 74 -12.45 -4.05 -7.40
C GLN A 74 -12.71 -2.61 -7.86
N ASN A 75 -11.79 -1.68 -7.60
CA ASN A 75 -12.03 -0.25 -7.87
C ASN A 75 -11.14 0.33 -8.98
N CYS A 76 -10.18 -0.43 -9.49
CA CYS A 76 -9.31 -0.05 -10.59
C CYS A 76 -9.43 -1.05 -11.73
N HIS A 77 -9.13 -0.61 -12.95
CA HIS A 77 -9.07 -1.49 -14.11
C HIS A 77 -7.73 -2.25 -14.12
N CYS A 78 -7.58 -3.22 -13.23
CA CYS A 78 -6.39 -4.05 -13.13
C CYS A 78 -6.57 -5.36 -13.88
N ASP A 79 -5.53 -5.80 -14.59
CA ASP A 79 -5.41 -7.16 -15.12
C ASP A 79 -4.90 -8.09 -14.02
N GLN A 80 -4.00 -7.58 -13.19
CA GLN A 80 -3.41 -8.36 -12.12
C GLN A 80 -3.01 -7.51 -10.91
N VAL A 81 -3.35 -7.98 -9.72
CA VAL A 81 -2.89 -7.46 -8.43
C VAL A 81 -2.21 -8.61 -7.69
N VAL A 82 -0.98 -8.40 -7.25
CA VAL A 82 -0.20 -9.37 -6.48
C VAL A 82 0.22 -8.73 -5.17
N GLY A 83 -0.21 -9.32 -4.06
CA GLY A 83 0.24 -8.96 -2.72
C GLY A 83 1.34 -9.90 -2.22
N ILE A 84 2.37 -9.36 -1.56
CA ILE A 84 3.41 -10.14 -0.88
C ILE A 84 3.47 -9.72 0.57
N ASP A 85 3.50 -10.71 1.47
CA ASP A 85 3.78 -10.48 2.88
C ASP A 85 4.54 -11.68 3.48
N PHE A 86 5.34 -11.44 4.50
CA PHE A 86 6.06 -12.50 5.20
C PHE A 86 5.17 -13.24 6.21
N ASP A 87 4.04 -12.66 6.62
CA ASP A 87 3.10 -13.25 7.58
C ASP A 87 2.33 -14.41 6.93
N GLU A 88 2.75 -15.64 7.27
CA GLU A 88 2.16 -16.86 6.73
C GLU A 88 0.66 -16.98 7.04
N ASP A 89 0.23 -16.58 8.25
CA ASP A 89 -1.18 -16.69 8.65
C ASP A 89 -2.06 -15.69 7.89
N ALA A 90 -1.57 -14.47 7.68
CA ALA A 90 -2.25 -13.46 6.91
C ALA A 90 -2.40 -13.88 5.44
N ILE A 91 -1.33 -14.36 4.81
CA ILE A 91 -1.35 -14.80 3.41
C ILE A 91 -2.20 -16.06 3.22
N ARG A 92 -2.14 -17.01 4.16
CA ARG A 92 -3.03 -18.18 4.13
C ARG A 92 -4.49 -17.75 4.17
N TRP A 93 -4.83 -16.85 5.10
CA TRP A 93 -6.19 -16.33 5.19
C TRP A 93 -6.62 -15.64 3.90
N ALA A 94 -5.77 -14.78 3.30
CA ALA A 94 -6.05 -14.10 2.04
C ALA A 94 -6.31 -15.09 0.89
N ASN A 95 -5.45 -16.10 0.74
CA ASN A 95 -5.63 -17.14 -0.29
C ASN A 95 -6.89 -17.98 -0.10
N ASP A 96 -7.32 -18.20 1.14
CA ASP A 96 -8.52 -19.00 1.44
C ASP A 96 -9.82 -18.21 1.25
N ASN A 97 -9.79 -16.87 1.49
CA ASN A 97 -11.01 -16.05 1.59
C ASN A 97 -11.18 -15.00 0.49
N LEU A 98 -10.10 -14.57 -0.17
CA LEU A 98 -10.13 -13.48 -1.16
C LEU A 98 -9.84 -13.97 -2.60
N LYS A 99 -9.87 -15.27 -2.83
CA LYS A 99 -9.52 -15.86 -4.12
C LYS A 99 -10.49 -15.42 -5.22
N GLN A 100 -9.95 -14.72 -6.23
CA GLN A 100 -10.68 -14.35 -7.45
C GLN A 100 -9.70 -14.15 -8.62
N GLU A 101 -10.23 -14.10 -9.85
CA GLU A 101 -9.41 -13.84 -11.03
C GLU A 101 -8.71 -12.48 -10.94
N GLY A 102 -7.45 -12.44 -11.32
CA GLY A 102 -6.63 -11.22 -11.27
C GLY A 102 -6.02 -10.90 -9.91
N LEU A 103 -6.31 -11.69 -8.84
CA LEU A 103 -5.76 -11.49 -7.50
C LEU A 103 -4.92 -12.68 -7.06
N ALA A 104 -3.70 -12.42 -6.58
CA ALA A 104 -2.81 -13.44 -6.06
C ALA A 104 -2.04 -12.96 -4.83
N PHE A 105 -1.75 -13.87 -3.91
CA PHE A 105 -0.99 -13.58 -2.69
C PHE A 105 0.19 -14.54 -2.55
N ILE A 106 1.35 -13.99 -2.24
CA ILE A 106 2.62 -14.71 -2.12
C ILE A 106 3.13 -14.54 -0.69
N GLN A 107 3.37 -15.66 -0.01
CA GLN A 107 4.05 -15.65 1.28
C GLN A 107 5.56 -15.59 1.05
N GLY A 108 6.22 -14.63 1.67
CA GLY A 108 7.68 -14.52 1.64
C GLY A 108 8.22 -13.13 1.91
N ASP A 109 9.54 -13.07 1.98
CA ASP A 109 10.25 -11.80 2.01
C ASP A 109 10.24 -11.20 0.61
N PHE A 110 9.73 -9.97 0.47
CA PHE A 110 9.68 -9.28 -0.81
C PHE A 110 11.03 -8.66 -1.23
N MET A 111 12.04 -8.66 -0.34
CA MET A 111 13.34 -8.05 -0.65
C MET A 111 14.04 -8.77 -1.79
N GLY A 112 14.23 -8.05 -2.90
CA GLY A 112 14.88 -8.58 -4.10
C GLY A 112 13.98 -9.45 -5.00
N VAL A 113 12.66 -9.54 -4.71
CA VAL A 113 11.71 -10.32 -5.50
C VAL A 113 11.42 -9.67 -6.85
N ASP A 114 11.28 -10.49 -7.89
CA ASP A 114 10.87 -10.11 -9.24
C ASP A 114 9.50 -10.74 -9.56
N VAL A 115 8.41 -10.00 -9.30
CA VAL A 115 7.04 -10.43 -9.66
C VAL A 115 6.66 -9.94 -11.04
N PHE A 116 6.90 -8.65 -11.30
CA PHE A 116 6.64 -8.01 -12.58
C PHE A 116 7.92 -7.34 -13.10
N PRO A 117 8.98 -8.11 -13.46
CA PRO A 117 10.28 -7.53 -13.78
C PRO A 117 10.18 -6.54 -14.96
N GLN A 118 10.26 -5.25 -14.65
CA GLN A 118 10.13 -4.12 -15.61
C GLN A 118 8.76 -4.00 -16.29
N GLU A 119 7.70 -4.62 -15.73
CA GLU A 119 6.38 -4.66 -16.36
C GLU A 119 5.27 -4.07 -15.48
N GLY A 120 5.49 -3.92 -14.17
CA GLY A 120 4.49 -3.39 -13.25
C GLY A 120 4.15 -1.93 -13.51
N ASP A 121 2.89 -1.61 -13.43
CA ASP A 121 2.38 -0.24 -13.59
C ASP A 121 2.48 0.55 -12.30
N CYS A 122 2.21 -0.12 -11.18
CA CYS A 122 2.21 0.48 -9.86
C CYS A 122 2.80 -0.49 -8.83
N VAL A 123 3.63 0.05 -7.95
CA VAL A 123 3.99 -0.61 -6.69
C VAL A 123 3.38 0.19 -5.55
N VAL A 124 2.59 -0.48 -4.71
CA VAL A 124 2.04 0.06 -3.47
C VAL A 124 2.84 -0.51 -2.31
N SER A 125 3.14 0.29 -1.30
CA SER A 125 3.77 -0.17 -0.06
C SER A 125 3.38 0.78 1.07
N LEU A 126 2.50 0.33 1.94
CA LEU A 126 1.88 1.13 2.99
C LEU A 126 2.16 0.49 4.36
N ASP A 127 2.69 1.29 5.30
CA ASP A 127 3.08 0.82 6.64
C ASP A 127 4.14 -0.31 6.59
N VAL A 128 5.16 -0.15 5.76
CA VAL A 128 6.21 -1.16 5.52
C VAL A 128 7.61 -0.60 5.71
N ILE A 129 7.94 0.52 5.07
CA ILE A 129 9.31 1.05 5.02
C ILE A 129 9.88 1.39 6.41
N GLU A 130 9.03 1.72 7.37
CA GLU A 130 9.41 1.94 8.76
C GLU A 130 9.90 0.69 9.49
N HIS A 131 9.60 -0.49 8.97
CA HIS A 131 10.06 -1.78 9.48
C HIS A 131 11.35 -2.26 8.83
N ILE A 132 11.80 -1.62 7.73
CA ILE A 132 12.98 -2.00 6.99
C ILE A 132 14.22 -1.37 7.66
N PRO A 133 15.25 -2.15 8.02
CA PRO A 133 16.49 -1.59 8.52
C PRO A 133 17.11 -0.58 7.55
N VAL A 134 17.71 0.49 8.08
CA VAL A 134 18.30 1.56 7.26
C VAL A 134 19.31 1.01 6.25
N GLU A 135 20.05 -0.03 6.61
CA GLU A 135 21.04 -0.70 5.77
C GLU A 135 20.41 -1.43 4.58
N GLN A 136 19.13 -1.74 4.66
CA GLN A 136 18.37 -2.43 3.62
C GLN A 136 17.49 -1.47 2.80
N GLU A 137 17.44 -0.19 3.14
CA GLU A 137 16.62 0.83 2.44
C GLU A 137 16.90 0.86 0.92
N ASP A 138 18.19 0.76 0.53
CA ASP A 138 18.56 0.75 -0.88
C ASP A 138 18.00 -0.50 -1.61
N MET A 139 18.06 -1.68 -0.97
CA MET A 139 17.50 -2.92 -1.52
C MET A 139 15.98 -2.84 -1.65
N TYR A 140 15.29 -2.25 -0.67
CA TYR A 140 13.86 -2.00 -0.73
C TYR A 140 13.48 -1.18 -1.97
N PHE A 141 14.10 -0.02 -2.18
CA PHE A 141 13.82 0.82 -3.35
C PHE A 141 14.24 0.17 -4.67
N GLN A 142 15.31 -0.63 -4.66
CA GLN A 142 15.68 -1.42 -5.83
C GLN A 142 14.61 -2.45 -6.17
N THR A 143 14.01 -3.11 -5.17
CA THR A 143 12.91 -4.05 -5.38
C THR A 143 11.70 -3.34 -5.98
N VAL A 144 11.32 -2.17 -5.45
CA VAL A 144 10.26 -1.33 -6.03
C VAL A 144 10.55 -1.02 -7.50
N CYS A 145 11.73 -0.49 -7.81
CA CYS A 145 12.08 -0.10 -9.18
C CYS A 145 12.22 -1.27 -10.15
N ARG A 146 12.67 -2.42 -9.65
CA ARG A 146 12.83 -3.63 -10.47
C ARG A 146 11.50 -4.15 -10.97
N ASN A 147 10.46 -4.04 -10.16
CA ASN A 147 9.11 -4.46 -10.51
C ASN A 147 8.31 -3.41 -11.31
N LEU A 148 8.82 -2.20 -11.50
CA LEU A 148 8.15 -1.15 -12.26
C LEU A 148 8.68 -1.08 -13.70
N ARG A 149 7.80 -0.84 -14.66
CA ARG A 149 8.17 -0.37 -16.01
C ARG A 149 8.65 1.09 -15.97
N ASP A 150 9.24 1.60 -17.03
CA ASP A 150 9.88 2.94 -17.03
C ASP A 150 8.92 4.09 -16.72
N ASP A 151 7.67 4.02 -17.17
CA ASP A 151 6.60 4.99 -16.88
C ASP A 151 5.65 4.55 -15.74
N GLY A 152 6.03 3.50 -15.01
CA GLY A 152 5.37 3.07 -13.80
C GLY A 152 5.56 4.05 -12.64
N PHE A 153 4.82 3.86 -11.56
CA PHE A 153 4.91 4.71 -10.39
C PHE A 153 4.79 3.91 -9.09
N ALA A 154 5.31 4.49 -8.00
CA ALA A 154 5.21 3.91 -6.67
C ALA A 154 4.38 4.81 -5.75
N VAL A 155 3.54 4.18 -4.93
CA VAL A 155 2.82 4.81 -3.81
C VAL A 155 3.37 4.22 -2.52
N ILE A 156 4.08 5.04 -1.74
CA ILE A 156 4.69 4.63 -0.49
C ILE A 156 4.10 5.45 0.64
N GLY A 157 3.68 4.80 1.72
CA GLY A 157 3.12 5.47 2.87
C GLY A 157 3.73 4.96 4.17
N THR A 158 3.97 5.88 5.12
CA THR A 158 4.57 5.56 6.42
C THR A 158 4.12 6.54 7.49
N PRO A 159 4.03 6.14 8.78
CA PRO A 159 3.82 7.08 9.87
C PRO A 159 4.89 8.17 9.89
N ASN A 160 4.47 9.41 10.15
CA ASN A 160 5.42 10.50 10.32
C ASN A 160 6.19 10.34 11.64
N VAL A 161 7.48 10.64 11.63
CA VAL A 161 8.33 10.61 12.83
C VAL A 161 7.76 11.44 13.99
N THR A 162 6.99 12.48 13.71
CA THR A 162 6.31 13.30 14.71
C THR A 162 5.28 12.52 15.54
N MET A 163 4.84 11.35 15.04
CA MET A 163 3.91 10.46 15.75
C MET A 163 4.58 9.49 16.71
N VAL A 164 5.89 9.35 16.68
CA VAL A 164 6.63 8.41 17.55
C VAL A 164 6.29 8.58 19.04
N PRO A 165 6.19 9.81 19.60
CA PRO A 165 5.79 9.99 21.01
C PRO A 165 4.41 9.41 21.35
N TYR A 166 3.50 9.40 20.38
CA TYR A 166 2.10 8.96 20.52
C TYR A 166 1.87 7.51 20.11
N SER A 167 2.88 6.86 19.56
CA SER A 167 2.81 5.47 19.07
C SER A 167 2.66 4.49 20.24
N SER A 168 2.01 3.37 19.95
CA SER A 168 1.89 2.26 20.90
C SER A 168 3.27 1.69 21.27
N PRO A 169 3.41 1.03 22.43
CA PRO A 169 4.67 0.36 22.79
C PRO A 169 5.14 -0.63 21.70
N TRP A 170 4.22 -1.32 21.05
CA TRP A 170 4.52 -2.28 19.99
C TRP A 170 5.06 -1.60 18.74
N ASN A 171 4.44 -0.51 18.29
CA ASN A 171 4.92 0.27 17.16
C ASN A 171 6.31 0.87 17.43
N LYS A 172 6.60 1.31 18.67
CA LYS A 172 7.93 1.81 19.03
C LYS A 172 9.03 0.75 18.92
N ILE A 173 8.68 -0.52 19.11
CA ILE A 173 9.62 -1.64 18.92
C ILE A 173 9.77 -1.97 17.43
N ALA A 174 8.66 -1.98 16.69
CA ALA A 174 8.62 -2.45 15.31
C ALA A 174 9.08 -1.38 14.29
N HIS A 175 8.84 -0.09 14.57
CA HIS A 175 9.22 1.01 13.67
C HIS A 175 10.68 1.43 13.94
N ILE A 176 11.60 0.75 13.30
CA ILE A 176 13.05 0.94 13.48
C ILE A 176 13.66 1.99 12.55
N ASN A 177 12.89 2.43 11.54
CA ASN A 177 13.33 3.33 10.48
C ASN A 177 12.27 4.44 10.25
N ASN A 178 12.30 5.48 11.09
CA ASN A 178 11.27 6.51 11.06
C ASN A 178 11.58 7.60 10.00
N TYR A 179 10.54 8.08 9.34
CA TYR A 179 10.62 9.08 8.29
C TYR A 179 9.90 10.38 8.68
N ASP A 180 10.50 11.52 8.29
CA ASP A 180 9.79 12.76 8.01
C ASP A 180 9.64 12.95 6.49
N GLN A 181 8.94 13.99 6.07
CA GLN A 181 8.71 14.26 4.64
C GLN A 181 10.01 14.48 3.86
N LYS A 182 11.01 15.13 4.48
CA LYS A 182 12.29 15.42 3.81
C LYS A 182 13.06 14.13 3.58
N ARG A 183 13.17 13.30 4.60
CA ARG A 183 13.88 12.03 4.52
C ARG A 183 13.24 11.09 3.49
N LEU A 184 11.89 10.99 3.47
CA LEU A 184 11.19 10.17 2.50
C LEU A 184 11.38 10.73 1.07
N TYR A 185 11.28 12.05 0.90
CA TYR A 185 11.57 12.72 -0.37
C TYR A 185 12.99 12.41 -0.85
N ASP A 186 13.99 12.62 0.00
CA ASP A 186 15.40 12.41 -0.35
C ASP A 186 15.67 10.93 -0.70
N ALA A 187 15.11 9.99 0.05
CA ALA A 187 15.22 8.57 -0.22
C ALA A 187 14.64 8.21 -1.59
N MET A 188 13.39 8.60 -1.86
CA MET A 188 12.72 8.31 -3.14
C MET A 188 13.35 9.04 -4.32
N SER A 189 13.85 10.26 -4.14
CA SER A 189 14.48 11.06 -5.20
C SER A 189 15.76 10.45 -5.77
N ARG A 190 16.34 9.46 -5.10
CA ARG A 190 17.45 8.67 -5.65
C ARG A 190 17.00 7.75 -6.78
N TYR A 191 15.72 7.39 -6.82
CA TYR A 191 15.15 6.35 -7.70
C TYR A 191 14.12 6.88 -8.69
N PHE A 192 13.45 7.99 -8.38
CA PHE A 192 12.40 8.58 -9.21
C PHE A 192 12.75 9.99 -9.63
N GLU A 193 12.37 10.37 -10.87
CA GLU A 193 12.57 11.72 -11.39
C GLU A 193 11.67 12.75 -10.70
N ASN A 194 10.44 12.35 -10.40
CA ASN A 194 9.47 13.21 -9.73
C ASN A 194 8.96 12.52 -8.45
N VAL A 195 9.05 13.22 -7.34
CA VAL A 195 8.55 12.76 -6.05
C VAL A 195 7.61 13.82 -5.48
N PHE A 196 6.40 13.39 -5.16
CA PHE A 196 5.37 14.24 -4.55
C PHE A 196 5.07 13.71 -3.16
N ILE A 197 5.14 14.59 -2.15
CA ILE A 197 4.83 14.24 -0.76
C ILE A 197 3.50 14.87 -0.36
N PHE A 198 2.70 14.09 0.34
CA PHE A 198 1.43 14.49 0.94
C PHE A 198 1.47 14.19 2.43
N GLY A 199 1.01 15.14 3.25
CA GLY A 199 0.68 14.87 4.63
C GLY A 199 -0.73 14.32 4.74
N MET A 200 -1.00 13.48 5.72
CA MET A 200 -2.31 12.92 5.97
C MET A 200 -2.62 12.99 7.46
N ASN A 201 -3.80 13.55 7.78
CA ASN A 201 -4.41 13.50 9.09
C ASN A 201 -5.82 12.94 8.91
N ASP A 202 -6.13 11.88 9.65
CA ASP A 202 -7.32 11.08 9.40
C ASP A 202 -7.41 10.66 7.92
N GLU A 203 -8.48 10.97 7.21
CA GLU A 203 -8.64 10.72 5.77
C GLU A 203 -8.30 11.93 4.89
N VAL A 204 -7.84 13.03 5.50
CA VAL A 204 -7.57 14.28 4.78
C VAL A 204 -6.12 14.35 4.36
N LEU A 205 -5.88 14.50 3.06
CA LEU A 205 -4.56 14.76 2.51
C LEU A 205 -4.32 16.27 2.35
N HIS A 206 -3.08 16.70 2.61
CA HIS A 206 -2.63 18.07 2.42
C HIS A 206 -1.18 18.12 1.91
N THR A 207 -0.77 19.26 1.36
CA THR A 207 0.54 19.46 0.72
C THR A 207 1.47 20.40 1.50
N GLY A 208 1.22 20.62 2.76
CA GLY A 208 2.05 21.50 3.58
C GLY A 208 1.90 21.19 5.06
N MET A 209 2.63 21.93 5.89
CA MET A 209 2.61 21.76 7.35
C MET A 209 2.91 20.32 7.80
N TYR A 210 3.83 19.66 7.12
CA TYR A 210 4.17 18.25 7.36
C TYR A 210 4.48 17.86 8.81
N PRO A 211 5.08 18.75 9.66
CA PRO A 211 5.26 18.43 11.08
C PRO A 211 3.94 18.16 11.84
N MET A 212 2.81 18.62 11.30
CA MET A 212 1.47 18.37 11.86
C MET A 212 0.82 17.09 11.31
N ALA A 213 1.38 16.51 10.26
CA ALA A 213 0.84 15.28 9.67
C ALA A 213 1.11 14.07 10.56
N CYS A 214 0.09 13.24 10.74
CA CYS A 214 0.22 11.93 11.42
C CYS A 214 0.91 10.90 10.53
N TYR A 215 0.70 11.02 9.23
CA TYR A 215 1.14 10.07 8.22
C TYR A 215 1.65 10.82 6.97
N ILE A 216 2.57 10.24 6.25
CA ILE A 216 3.08 10.78 4.99
C ILE A 216 2.89 9.77 3.88
N MET A 217 2.35 10.25 2.76
CA MET A 217 2.21 9.52 1.52
C MET A 217 3.16 10.11 0.48
N ALA A 218 3.82 9.26 -0.27
CA ALA A 218 4.71 9.67 -1.35
C ALA A 218 4.31 9.01 -2.66
N LEU A 219 4.30 9.79 -3.74
CA LEU A 219 4.13 9.31 -5.11
C LEU A 219 5.45 9.52 -5.86
N GLY A 220 6.07 8.44 -6.33
CA GLY A 220 7.28 8.46 -7.16
C GLY A 220 6.94 8.12 -8.60
N CYS A 221 7.27 9.00 -9.55
CA CYS A 221 6.99 8.82 -10.97
C CYS A 221 8.27 8.98 -11.80
N GLY A 222 8.35 8.24 -12.93
CA GLY A 222 9.51 8.27 -13.79
C GLY A 222 10.72 7.60 -13.12
N LYS A 223 10.81 6.30 -13.26
CA LYS A 223 11.93 5.54 -12.71
C LYS A 223 13.25 5.99 -13.32
N LYS A 224 14.24 6.37 -12.51
CA LYS A 224 15.58 6.73 -12.98
C LYS A 224 16.30 5.51 -13.57
N LYS A 225 16.86 5.70 -14.74
CA LYS A 225 17.77 4.70 -15.32
C LYS A 225 19.06 4.70 -14.48
N ARG A 226 19.37 3.57 -13.87
CA ARG A 226 20.68 3.43 -13.23
C ARG A 226 21.73 3.49 -14.32
N THR A 227 22.47 4.57 -14.40
CA THR A 227 23.73 4.59 -15.12
C THR A 227 24.62 3.57 -14.42
N GLY A 228 24.93 2.47 -15.10
CA GLY A 228 25.80 1.42 -14.56
C GLY A 228 27.08 2.08 -14.06
N GLY A 229 27.26 2.10 -12.76
CA GLY A 229 28.50 2.55 -12.14
C GLY A 229 29.61 1.65 -12.63
N LYS A 230 30.46 2.14 -13.51
CA LYS A 230 31.78 1.58 -13.68
C LYS A 230 32.48 1.78 -12.36
N HIS A 231 32.56 0.71 -11.58
CA HIS A 231 33.55 0.67 -10.51
C HIS A 231 34.91 0.75 -11.17
N GLY A 232 35.53 1.94 -11.09
CA GLY A 232 36.97 2.13 -11.34
C GLY A 232 37.70 1.83 -10.06
#